data_afa6092d8aa21c54062c01b9858855a4
#
_entry.id   afa6092d8aa21c54062c01b9858855a4
#
_cell.length_a   1.000
_cell.length_b   1.000
_cell.length_c   1.000
_cell.angle_alpha   90.00
_cell.angle_beta   90.00
_cell.angle_gamma   90.00
#
_symmetry.space_group_name_H-M   'P 1'
#
loop_
_entity.id
_entity.type
_entity.pdbx_description
1 polymer ?
#
loop_
_entity_poly.entity_id
_entity_poly.type
_entity_poly.pdbx_seq_one_letter_code
_entity_poly.pdbx_strand_id
1 'polypeptide(L)'
;MKEFRTEIKVTPSTQAVQFKTGILTQGSCFSDAIGHRLATYKLRTLVNPFGVIYNPESIHKVLQYGIFNEPVPEHTYLRNSEVFLNYDFHSEFSALKKEDIVSSILNTIGSTHYFLTDAGWLLLTYGTAWVYRRKDTGEIVANCHKLPSDMFTKSLMTADEVSSSFKTFYGQLKKFNPAIKIILTVSPVRHLKDTLELNSVSKSVLRVACHQLATQFEDVEYFPSYEMMLDDLRDYRFYKSDMLHPTEDAEDYIWEKFMERYFSPELKDFVKRWKVILSAIRHKPFHPETASHRQFLLDTLKKLDDLKTQVDVQQEITLVKQQLTKSS
;
A
#
# COMPACT_ATOMS: atom_id res chain seq x y z
N MET A 1 26.04 -22.10 16.57
CA MET A 1 26.67 -20.79 16.31
C MET A 1 25.85 -19.74 17.03
N LYS A 2 26.49 -18.73 17.63
CA LYS A 2 25.76 -17.58 18.17
C LYS A 2 25.17 -16.78 16.97
N GLU A 3 23.87 -16.51 16.99
CA GLU A 3 23.23 -15.65 16.00
C GLU A 3 23.79 -14.24 16.16
N PHE A 4 24.22 -13.61 15.05
CA PHE A 4 24.80 -12.24 15.07
C PHE A 4 23.75 -11.15 15.10
N ARG A 5 22.47 -11.47 14.91
CA ARG A 5 21.35 -10.52 14.97
C ARG A 5 20.13 -11.20 15.61
N THR A 6 19.29 -10.36 16.19
CA THR A 6 17.91 -10.76 16.53
C THR A 6 17.07 -10.63 15.26
N GLU A 7 16.23 -11.59 14.97
CA GLU A 7 15.32 -11.57 13.82
C GLU A 7 13.88 -11.58 14.30
N ILE A 8 13.05 -10.71 13.72
CA ILE A 8 11.62 -10.68 13.99
C ILE A 8 11.00 -11.94 13.36
N LYS A 9 10.59 -12.86 14.21
CA LYS A 9 9.89 -14.06 13.78
C LYS A 9 8.41 -13.73 13.54
N VAL A 10 7.96 -13.91 12.30
CA VAL A 10 6.56 -13.77 11.96
C VAL A 10 5.87 -15.12 12.11
N THR A 11 4.76 -15.13 12.86
CA THR A 11 3.91 -16.33 12.96
C THR A 11 2.93 -16.29 11.81
N PRO A 12 2.71 -17.36 11.06
CA PRO A 12 1.70 -17.41 10.01
C PRO A 12 0.33 -17.02 10.57
N SER A 13 -0.39 -16.17 9.83
CA SER A 13 -1.76 -15.80 10.18
C SER A 13 -2.66 -17.04 10.08
N THR A 14 -3.61 -17.15 11.01
CA THR A 14 -4.65 -18.18 10.95
C THR A 14 -5.61 -17.96 9.78
N GLN A 15 -5.55 -16.77 9.17
CA GLN A 15 -6.42 -16.33 8.10
C GLN A 15 -5.57 -15.94 6.89
N ALA A 16 -5.17 -16.93 6.09
CA ALA A 16 -4.30 -16.69 4.95
C ALA A 16 -5.00 -15.97 3.79
N VAL A 17 -4.25 -15.13 3.09
CA VAL A 17 -4.63 -14.57 1.79
C VAL A 17 -4.69 -15.71 0.78
N GLN A 18 -5.84 -15.83 0.11
CA GLN A 18 -6.09 -16.78 -0.96
C GLN A 18 -5.93 -16.10 -2.32
N PHE A 19 -5.78 -16.89 -3.38
CA PHE A 19 -5.50 -16.39 -4.73
C PHE A 19 -6.52 -15.36 -5.25
N LYS A 20 -7.82 -15.59 -4.98
CA LYS A 20 -8.93 -14.73 -5.43
C LYS A 20 -9.29 -13.62 -4.45
N THR A 21 -8.59 -13.53 -3.33
CA THR A 21 -8.87 -12.54 -2.30
C THR A 21 -8.56 -11.14 -2.81
N GLY A 22 -9.52 -10.24 -2.79
CA GLY A 22 -9.31 -8.82 -3.05
C GLY A 22 -8.55 -8.15 -1.88
N ILE A 23 -7.51 -7.40 -2.18
CA ILE A 23 -6.72 -6.66 -1.20
C ILE A 23 -6.72 -5.18 -1.56
N LEU A 24 -7.28 -4.34 -0.70
CA LEU A 24 -7.13 -2.90 -0.81
C LEU A 24 -5.97 -2.44 0.07
N THR A 25 -5.08 -1.62 -0.47
CA THR A 25 -4.03 -0.96 0.33
C THR A 25 -4.29 0.54 0.38
N GLN A 26 -4.13 1.16 1.55
CA GLN A 26 -4.23 2.61 1.71
C GLN A 26 -3.25 3.11 2.78
N GLY A 27 -2.53 4.18 2.47
CA GLY A 27 -1.63 4.79 3.43
C GLY A 27 -0.41 5.47 2.82
N SER A 28 0.74 5.33 3.48
CA SER A 28 2.01 5.93 3.05
C SER A 28 2.57 5.26 1.78
N CYS A 29 3.64 5.81 1.22
CA CYS A 29 4.34 5.24 0.06
C CYS A 29 4.81 3.78 0.26
N PHE A 30 4.96 3.30 1.50
CA PHE A 30 5.19 1.87 1.75
C PHE A 30 3.97 1.01 1.39
N SER A 31 2.76 1.57 1.49
CA SER A 31 1.52 0.92 1.00
C SER A 31 1.58 0.68 -0.52
N ASP A 32 2.15 1.62 -1.28
CA ASP A 32 2.40 1.44 -2.72
C ASP A 32 3.37 0.30 -2.98
N ALA A 33 4.50 0.26 -2.24
CA ALA A 33 5.53 -0.76 -2.43
C ALA A 33 4.96 -2.18 -2.26
N ILE A 34 4.18 -2.41 -1.20
CA ILE A 34 3.52 -3.71 -0.97
C ILE A 34 2.39 -3.95 -1.97
N GLY A 35 1.56 -2.95 -2.23
CA GLY A 35 0.43 -3.04 -3.18
C GLY A 35 0.88 -3.38 -4.60
N HIS A 36 1.90 -2.71 -5.12
CA HIS A 36 2.45 -3.01 -6.44
C HIS A 36 3.11 -4.39 -6.52
N ARG A 37 3.73 -4.87 -5.43
CA ARG A 37 4.23 -6.25 -5.37
C ARG A 37 3.08 -7.25 -5.44
N LEU A 38 2.00 -7.04 -4.70
CA LEU A 38 0.78 -7.86 -4.79
C LEU A 38 0.24 -7.91 -6.23
N ALA A 39 0.12 -6.75 -6.89
CA ALA A 39 -0.33 -6.66 -8.28
C ALA A 39 0.64 -7.35 -9.26
N THR A 40 1.95 -7.21 -9.07
CA THR A 40 2.98 -7.88 -9.88
C THR A 40 2.85 -9.40 -9.80
N TYR A 41 2.44 -9.93 -8.66
CA TYR A 41 2.14 -11.35 -8.48
C TYR A 41 0.68 -11.72 -8.80
N LYS A 42 0.01 -10.91 -9.62
CA LYS A 42 -1.33 -11.18 -10.15
C LYS A 42 -2.45 -11.30 -9.09
N LEU A 43 -2.24 -10.81 -7.87
CA LEU A 43 -3.32 -10.74 -6.91
C LEU A 43 -4.27 -9.60 -7.28
N ARG A 44 -5.55 -9.80 -7.00
CA ARG A 44 -6.56 -8.77 -7.18
C ARG A 44 -6.36 -7.66 -6.14
N THR A 45 -5.81 -6.54 -6.56
CA THR A 45 -5.46 -5.42 -5.68
C THR A 45 -6.01 -4.09 -6.15
N LEU A 46 -6.37 -3.23 -5.18
CA LEU A 46 -6.60 -1.81 -5.38
C LEU A 46 -5.60 -1.05 -4.51
N VAL A 47 -4.64 -0.39 -5.15
CA VAL A 47 -3.46 0.19 -4.49
C VAL A 47 -3.65 1.69 -4.32
N ASN A 48 -3.64 2.18 -3.08
CA ASN A 48 -3.75 3.59 -2.72
C ASN A 48 -4.75 4.38 -3.61
N PRO A 49 -6.01 3.95 -3.72
CA PRO A 49 -6.95 4.57 -4.67
C PRO A 49 -7.09 6.08 -4.47
N PHE A 50 -6.91 6.57 -3.26
CA PHE A 50 -6.99 7.99 -2.92
C PHE A 50 -5.63 8.70 -2.91
N GLY A 51 -4.59 8.03 -3.47
CA GLY A 51 -3.21 8.47 -3.40
C GLY A 51 -2.57 8.26 -2.02
N VAL A 52 -1.32 8.70 -1.91
CA VAL A 52 -0.54 8.54 -0.67
C VAL A 52 -1.05 9.48 0.42
N ILE A 53 -1.47 8.90 1.54
CA ILE A 53 -1.94 9.61 2.74
C ILE A 53 -1.20 9.06 3.95
N TYR A 54 -0.77 9.94 4.85
CA TYR A 54 0.16 9.54 5.92
C TYR A 54 -0.48 9.37 7.29
N ASN A 55 -1.46 10.23 7.66
CA ASN A 55 -2.05 10.20 8.99
C ASN A 55 -3.30 9.32 9.05
N PRO A 56 -3.57 8.65 10.20
CA PRO A 56 -4.69 7.73 10.34
C PRO A 56 -6.06 8.37 10.07
N GLU A 57 -6.31 9.57 10.59
CA GLU A 57 -7.60 10.26 10.47
C GLU A 57 -7.98 10.50 9.01
N SER A 58 -7.04 11.03 8.21
CA SER A 58 -7.28 11.26 6.79
C SER A 58 -7.43 9.96 6.00
N ILE A 59 -6.70 8.89 6.38
CA ILE A 59 -6.86 7.56 5.77
C ILE A 59 -8.27 7.02 6.03
N HIS A 60 -8.74 7.10 7.27
CA HIS A 60 -10.09 6.63 7.62
C HIS A 60 -11.16 7.46 6.89
N LYS A 61 -11.00 8.78 6.83
CA LYS A 61 -11.94 9.70 6.17
C LYS A 61 -12.12 9.35 4.68
N VAL A 62 -11.04 9.16 3.91
CA VAL A 62 -11.17 8.84 2.48
C VAL A 62 -11.75 7.44 2.24
N LEU A 63 -11.46 6.48 3.11
CA LEU A 63 -12.09 5.15 3.05
C LEU A 63 -13.59 5.20 3.39
N GLN A 64 -14.02 6.11 4.28
CA GLN A 64 -15.44 6.34 4.56
C GLN A 64 -16.18 6.86 3.32
N TYR A 65 -15.57 7.76 2.52
CA TYR A 65 -16.14 8.14 1.22
C TYR A 65 -16.36 6.93 0.31
N GLY A 66 -15.40 5.98 0.27
CA GLY A 66 -15.55 4.72 -0.46
C GLY A 66 -16.66 3.83 0.11
N ILE A 67 -16.77 3.70 1.43
CA ILE A 67 -17.81 2.88 2.09
C ILE A 67 -19.21 3.43 1.79
N PHE A 68 -19.41 4.75 1.91
CA PHE A 68 -20.73 5.36 1.74
C PHE A 68 -21.06 5.68 0.28
N ASN A 69 -20.06 5.68 -0.61
CA ASN A 69 -20.21 6.09 -2.01
C ASN A 69 -20.82 7.50 -2.15
N GLU A 70 -20.39 8.41 -1.28
CA GLU A 70 -20.91 9.77 -1.20
C GLU A 70 -19.91 10.78 -1.78
N PRO A 71 -20.39 11.85 -2.42
CA PRO A 71 -19.51 12.92 -2.87
C PRO A 71 -18.85 13.61 -1.68
N VAL A 72 -17.63 14.09 -1.90
CA VAL A 72 -16.91 14.84 -0.86
C VAL A 72 -17.52 16.24 -0.68
N PRO A 73 -17.49 16.81 0.55
CA PRO A 73 -18.05 18.11 0.82
C PRO A 73 -17.42 19.21 -0.03
N GLU A 74 -18.24 20.15 -0.48
CA GLU A 74 -17.83 21.26 -1.37
C GLU A 74 -16.68 22.10 -0.78
N HIS A 75 -16.68 22.35 0.51
CA HIS A 75 -15.67 23.17 1.21
C HIS A 75 -14.28 22.52 1.32
N THR A 76 -14.15 21.24 0.92
CA THR A 76 -12.86 20.56 0.83
C THR A 76 -12.10 20.87 -0.45
N TYR A 77 -12.80 21.35 -1.49
CA TYR A 77 -12.17 21.79 -2.73
C TYR A 77 -11.54 23.17 -2.56
N LEU A 78 -10.39 23.35 -3.19
CA LEU A 78 -9.68 24.62 -3.22
C LEU A 78 -9.09 24.86 -4.60
N ARG A 79 -8.77 26.13 -4.87
CA ARG A 79 -8.01 26.52 -6.04
C ARG A 79 -6.69 27.15 -5.58
N ASN A 80 -5.57 26.61 -6.04
CA ASN A 80 -4.25 27.20 -5.83
C ASN A 80 -3.67 27.56 -7.19
N SER A 81 -3.52 28.86 -7.45
CA SER A 81 -3.19 29.41 -8.77
C SER A 81 -4.20 28.97 -9.84
N GLU A 82 -3.79 28.17 -10.80
CA GLU A 82 -4.64 27.69 -11.91
C GLU A 82 -5.19 26.28 -11.67
N VAL A 83 -4.79 25.61 -10.56
CA VAL A 83 -5.08 24.20 -10.32
C VAL A 83 -6.13 24.05 -9.24
N PHE A 84 -7.15 23.24 -9.50
CA PHE A 84 -8.11 22.77 -8.52
C PHE A 84 -7.56 21.54 -7.80
N LEU A 85 -7.73 21.49 -6.49
CA LEU A 85 -7.22 20.50 -5.56
C LEU A 85 -8.30 20.15 -4.54
N ASN A 86 -8.03 19.15 -3.69
CA ASN A 86 -8.92 18.81 -2.58
C ASN A 86 -8.10 18.49 -1.34
N TYR A 87 -8.45 19.05 -0.19
CA TYR A 87 -7.72 18.90 1.07
C TYR A 87 -7.64 17.45 1.61
N ASP A 88 -8.59 16.60 1.23
CA ASP A 88 -8.67 15.23 1.71
C ASP A 88 -7.89 14.21 0.84
N PHE A 89 -7.33 14.67 -0.31
CA PHE A 89 -6.68 13.79 -1.28
C PHE A 89 -5.22 14.17 -1.54
N HIS A 90 -4.48 13.22 -2.11
CA HIS A 90 -3.12 13.46 -2.58
C HIS A 90 -3.11 14.47 -3.74
N SER A 91 -1.98 15.15 -3.96
CA SER A 91 -1.85 16.17 -5.01
C SER A 91 -1.98 15.64 -6.44
N GLU A 92 -1.96 14.33 -6.66
CA GLU A 92 -2.26 13.73 -7.95
C GLU A 92 -3.72 13.95 -8.37
N PHE A 93 -4.64 14.10 -7.38
CA PHE A 93 -6.01 14.57 -7.60
C PHE A 93 -5.97 16.08 -7.80
N SER A 94 -5.64 16.49 -9.04
CA SER A 94 -5.56 17.88 -9.44
C SER A 94 -5.99 18.04 -10.89
N ALA A 95 -6.65 19.18 -11.21
CA ALA A 95 -7.08 19.49 -12.57
C ALA A 95 -7.13 21.01 -12.80
N LEU A 96 -7.12 21.42 -14.07
CA LEU A 96 -7.32 22.82 -14.45
C LEU A 96 -8.79 23.26 -14.41
N LYS A 97 -9.71 22.30 -14.40
CA LYS A 97 -11.15 22.53 -14.27
C LYS A 97 -11.69 21.79 -13.05
N LYS A 98 -12.63 22.43 -12.35
CA LYS A 98 -13.24 21.86 -11.16
C LYS A 98 -14.03 20.59 -11.47
N GLU A 99 -14.72 20.57 -12.57
CA GLU A 99 -15.54 19.43 -13.01
C GLU A 99 -14.69 18.17 -13.21
N ASP A 100 -13.46 18.33 -13.71
CA ASP A 100 -12.55 17.20 -13.98
C ASP A 100 -12.04 16.56 -12.67
N ILE A 101 -11.65 17.36 -11.67
CA ILE A 101 -11.24 16.81 -10.37
C ILE A 101 -12.41 16.18 -9.62
N VAL A 102 -13.60 16.80 -9.67
CA VAL A 102 -14.83 16.26 -9.07
C VAL A 102 -15.13 14.89 -9.69
N SER A 103 -15.13 14.80 -11.02
CA SER A 103 -15.36 13.54 -11.75
C SER A 103 -14.32 12.47 -11.41
N SER A 104 -13.04 12.85 -11.33
CA SER A 104 -11.95 11.93 -10.96
C SER A 104 -12.15 11.37 -9.54
N ILE A 105 -12.46 12.22 -8.57
CA ILE A 105 -12.71 11.82 -7.18
C ILE A 105 -13.93 10.91 -7.10
N LEU A 106 -15.05 11.25 -7.74
CA LEU A 106 -16.26 10.43 -7.74
C LEU A 106 -16.03 9.05 -8.37
N ASN A 107 -15.30 8.98 -9.48
CA ASN A 107 -14.94 7.71 -10.11
C ASN A 107 -14.08 6.84 -9.18
N THR A 108 -13.14 7.45 -8.46
CA THR A 108 -12.30 6.75 -7.49
C THR A 108 -13.12 6.25 -6.28
N ILE A 109 -14.02 7.06 -5.77
CA ILE A 109 -14.95 6.68 -4.70
C ILE A 109 -15.81 5.49 -5.15
N GLY A 110 -16.42 5.57 -6.33
CA GLY A 110 -17.25 4.49 -6.87
C GLY A 110 -16.49 3.19 -7.10
N SER A 111 -15.26 3.26 -7.66
CA SER A 111 -14.42 2.07 -7.86
C SER A 111 -13.97 1.47 -6.53
N THR A 112 -13.65 2.28 -5.53
CA THR A 112 -13.30 1.84 -4.19
C THR A 112 -14.50 1.20 -3.48
N HIS A 113 -15.67 1.81 -3.59
CA HIS A 113 -16.92 1.25 -3.07
C HIS A 113 -17.16 -0.17 -3.62
N TYR A 114 -17.14 -0.29 -4.94
CA TYR A 114 -17.34 -1.58 -5.59
C TYR A 114 -16.29 -2.63 -5.16
N PHE A 115 -15.01 -2.24 -5.08
CA PHE A 115 -13.95 -3.13 -4.66
C PHE A 115 -14.11 -3.60 -3.20
N LEU A 116 -14.53 -2.70 -2.32
CA LEU A 116 -14.71 -3.00 -0.89
C LEU A 116 -15.89 -3.95 -0.62
N THR A 117 -16.87 -4.09 -1.54
CA THR A 117 -18.02 -4.98 -1.32
C THR A 117 -17.62 -6.43 -1.09
N ASP A 118 -16.53 -6.88 -1.73
CA ASP A 118 -16.05 -8.26 -1.67
C ASP A 118 -14.54 -8.38 -1.40
N ALA A 119 -13.89 -7.27 -1.01
CA ALA A 119 -12.50 -7.31 -0.56
C ALA A 119 -12.38 -8.19 0.69
N GLY A 120 -11.38 -9.08 0.69
CA GLY A 120 -11.09 -9.93 1.86
C GLY A 120 -10.13 -9.27 2.84
N TRP A 121 -9.28 -8.35 2.36
CA TRP A 121 -8.28 -7.69 3.18
C TRP A 121 -8.17 -6.20 2.89
N LEU A 122 -7.95 -5.43 3.95
CA LEU A 122 -7.60 -4.02 3.92
C LEU A 122 -6.25 -3.85 4.63
N LEU A 123 -5.22 -3.40 3.89
CA LEU A 123 -3.90 -3.09 4.44
C LEU A 123 -3.79 -1.58 4.66
N LEU A 124 -3.69 -1.15 5.93
CA LEU A 124 -3.51 0.24 6.33
C LEU A 124 -2.08 0.49 6.78
N THR A 125 -1.40 1.43 6.11
CA THR A 125 -0.02 1.81 6.44
C THR A 125 0.02 3.22 7.00
N TYR A 126 0.11 3.35 8.31
CA TYR A 126 0.21 4.65 8.98
C TYR A 126 1.61 5.23 8.90
N GLY A 127 1.73 6.42 8.34
CA GLY A 127 3.01 7.11 8.13
C GLY A 127 3.41 7.97 9.30
N THR A 128 2.53 8.82 9.78
CA THR A 128 2.77 9.78 10.85
C THR A 128 1.52 10.03 11.69
N ALA A 129 1.70 10.33 12.98
CA ALA A 129 0.65 10.82 13.87
C ALA A 129 0.54 12.35 13.86
N TRP A 130 1.42 13.05 13.14
CA TRP A 130 1.31 14.48 12.95
C TRP A 130 0.18 14.79 11.97
N VAL A 131 -0.72 15.72 12.36
CA VAL A 131 -1.84 16.20 11.55
C VAL A 131 -1.80 17.71 11.38
N TYR A 132 -2.33 18.17 10.29
CA TYR A 132 -2.56 19.59 10.01
C TYR A 132 -4.06 19.83 10.02
N ARG A 133 -4.50 20.83 10.80
CA ARG A 133 -5.89 21.27 10.87
C ARG A 133 -6.03 22.64 10.22
N ARG A 134 -7.02 22.81 9.38
CA ARG A 134 -7.39 24.13 8.87
C ARG A 134 -7.86 25.02 10.03
N LYS A 135 -7.39 26.26 10.08
CA LYS A 135 -7.79 27.20 11.16
C LYS A 135 -9.22 27.70 11.02
N ASP A 136 -9.76 27.72 9.80
CA ASP A 136 -11.10 28.19 9.50
C ASP A 136 -12.18 27.16 9.86
N THR A 137 -11.95 25.86 9.63
CA THR A 137 -12.94 24.80 9.87
C THR A 137 -12.58 23.88 11.04
N GLY A 138 -11.33 23.86 11.50
CA GLY A 138 -10.83 22.91 12.48
C GLY A 138 -10.62 21.50 11.92
N GLU A 139 -10.93 21.24 10.65
CA GLU A 139 -10.82 19.92 10.04
C GLU A 139 -9.38 19.51 9.74
N ILE A 140 -9.08 18.24 9.94
CA ILE A 140 -7.81 17.64 9.54
C ILE A 140 -7.79 17.50 8.03
N VAL A 141 -6.62 17.80 7.43
CA VAL A 141 -6.37 17.66 5.99
C VAL A 141 -5.35 16.55 5.73
N ALA A 142 -5.54 15.84 4.63
CA ALA A 142 -4.53 14.89 4.15
C ALA A 142 -3.34 15.60 3.52
N ASN A 143 -3.57 16.75 2.89
CA ASN A 143 -2.54 17.52 2.21
C ASN A 143 -2.81 19.05 2.31
N CYS A 144 -1.78 19.79 2.69
CA CYS A 144 -1.84 21.27 2.71
C CYS A 144 -1.62 21.91 1.33
N HIS A 145 -1.29 21.14 0.28
CA HIS A 145 -1.09 21.58 -1.10
C HIS A 145 -0.16 22.80 -1.26
N LYS A 146 0.90 22.84 -0.43
CA LYS A 146 1.88 23.96 -0.40
C LYS A 146 1.27 25.34 -0.11
N LEU A 147 0.07 25.38 0.45
CA LEU A 147 -0.53 26.64 0.94
C LEU A 147 0.26 27.18 2.13
N PRO A 148 0.12 28.50 2.43
CA PRO A 148 0.80 29.14 3.55
C PRO A 148 0.58 28.38 4.87
N SER A 149 1.66 28.19 5.62
CA SER A 149 1.64 27.41 6.86
C SER A 149 0.77 28.04 7.97
N ASP A 150 0.56 29.34 7.91
CA ASP A 150 -0.29 30.10 8.83
C ASP A 150 -1.78 29.81 8.68
N MET A 151 -2.21 29.16 7.60
CA MET A 151 -3.57 28.66 7.43
C MET A 151 -3.88 27.40 8.24
N PHE A 152 -2.85 26.77 8.78
CA PHE A 152 -2.98 25.48 9.47
C PHE A 152 -2.42 25.54 10.90
N THR A 153 -2.97 24.68 11.76
CA THR A 153 -2.35 24.31 13.02
C THR A 153 -1.83 22.88 12.91
N LYS A 154 -0.63 22.65 13.40
CA LYS A 154 -0.01 21.32 13.44
C LYS A 154 -0.10 20.77 14.86
N SER A 155 -0.53 19.54 15.00
CA SER A 155 -0.61 18.83 16.29
C SER A 155 -0.24 17.36 16.13
N LEU A 156 0.22 16.76 17.21
CA LEU A 156 0.45 15.32 17.30
C LEU A 156 -0.82 14.67 17.86
N MET A 157 -1.35 13.67 17.13
CA MET A 157 -2.42 12.83 17.67
C MET A 157 -1.90 11.97 18.82
N THR A 158 -2.74 11.73 19.80
CA THR A 158 -2.54 10.72 20.84
C THR A 158 -2.89 9.32 20.32
N ALA A 159 -2.43 8.26 20.99
CA ALA A 159 -2.80 6.89 20.65
C ALA A 159 -4.32 6.64 20.80
N ASP A 160 -4.97 7.31 21.76
CA ASP A 160 -6.41 7.21 21.97
C ASP A 160 -7.21 7.90 20.87
N GLU A 161 -6.74 9.04 20.34
CA GLU A 161 -7.37 9.71 19.20
C GLU A 161 -7.27 8.83 17.94
N VAL A 162 -6.10 8.23 17.66
CA VAL A 162 -5.93 7.28 16.56
C VAL A 162 -6.86 6.08 16.71
N SER A 163 -6.91 5.51 17.92
CA SER A 163 -7.77 4.35 18.23
C SER A 163 -9.26 4.69 18.11
N SER A 164 -9.68 5.87 18.54
CA SER A 164 -11.08 6.32 18.45
C SER A 164 -11.51 6.54 17.00
N SER A 165 -10.68 7.18 16.19
CA SER A 165 -10.90 7.35 14.76
C SER A 165 -11.03 6.00 14.04
N PHE A 166 -10.11 5.06 14.33
CA PHE A 166 -10.17 3.71 13.78
C PHE A 166 -11.45 2.98 14.19
N LYS A 167 -11.87 3.02 15.46
CA LYS A 167 -13.09 2.33 15.93
C LYS A 167 -14.35 2.82 15.22
N THR A 168 -14.45 4.11 14.96
CA THR A 168 -15.54 4.68 14.16
C THR A 168 -15.55 4.14 12.74
N PHE A 169 -14.40 4.23 12.07
CA PHE A 169 -14.20 3.68 10.73
C PHE A 169 -14.46 2.17 10.67
N TYR A 170 -13.89 1.39 11.59
CA TYR A 170 -14.06 -0.05 11.69
C TYR A 170 -15.53 -0.45 11.83
N GLY A 171 -16.27 0.21 12.70
CA GLY A 171 -17.72 -0.06 12.87
C GLY A 171 -18.53 0.15 11.59
N GLN A 172 -18.19 1.16 10.78
CA GLN A 172 -18.81 1.43 9.49
C GLN A 172 -18.38 0.38 8.44
N LEU A 173 -17.08 0.09 8.36
CA LEU A 173 -16.54 -0.92 7.44
C LEU A 173 -17.15 -2.30 7.70
N LYS A 174 -17.27 -2.71 8.97
CA LYS A 174 -17.84 -4.02 9.33
C LYS A 174 -19.35 -4.13 9.10
N LYS A 175 -20.08 -3.01 9.13
CA LYS A 175 -21.49 -2.98 8.68
C LYS A 175 -21.60 -3.13 7.18
N PHE A 176 -20.64 -2.58 6.42
CA PHE A 176 -20.61 -2.63 4.96
C PHE A 176 -20.09 -3.98 4.42
N ASN A 177 -18.96 -4.44 4.94
CA ASN A 177 -18.36 -5.74 4.60
C ASN A 177 -17.96 -6.48 5.89
N PRO A 178 -18.84 -7.33 6.46
CA PRO A 178 -18.55 -8.05 7.71
C PRO A 178 -17.36 -9.01 7.63
N ALA A 179 -17.03 -9.51 6.43
CA ALA A 179 -15.98 -10.50 6.24
C ALA A 179 -14.57 -9.91 6.07
N ILE A 180 -14.44 -8.60 5.82
CA ILE A 180 -13.16 -7.96 5.57
C ILE A 180 -12.27 -8.01 6.81
N LYS A 181 -10.99 -8.29 6.61
CA LYS A 181 -9.94 -8.32 7.63
C LYS A 181 -9.00 -7.15 7.42
N ILE A 182 -8.36 -6.72 8.49
CA ILE A 182 -7.50 -5.54 8.45
C ILE A 182 -6.08 -5.90 8.88
N ILE A 183 -5.11 -5.49 8.07
CA ILE A 183 -3.69 -5.48 8.46
C ILE A 183 -3.31 -4.03 8.74
N LEU A 184 -2.91 -3.75 9.97
CA LEU A 184 -2.30 -2.50 10.36
C LEU A 184 -0.79 -2.63 10.30
N THR A 185 -0.11 -1.61 9.79
CA THR A 185 1.34 -1.51 9.87
C THR A 185 1.76 -0.06 10.03
N VAL A 186 2.85 0.16 10.75
CA VAL A 186 3.51 1.46 10.81
C VAL A 186 4.57 1.52 9.71
N SER A 187 4.53 2.57 8.90
CA SER A 187 5.45 2.74 7.78
C SER A 187 6.92 2.77 8.24
N PRO A 188 7.81 2.01 7.58
CA PRO A 188 9.25 2.07 7.84
C PRO A 188 9.89 3.37 7.31
N VAL A 189 9.20 4.13 6.46
CA VAL A 189 9.68 5.41 5.92
C VAL A 189 9.77 6.45 7.01
N ARG A 190 10.90 7.20 7.06
CA ARG A 190 11.13 8.28 8.03
C ARG A 190 10.49 9.58 7.56
N HIS A 191 10.00 10.37 8.52
CA HIS A 191 9.47 11.71 8.28
C HIS A 191 10.38 12.75 8.97
N LEU A 192 11.45 13.19 8.28
CA LEU A 192 12.47 14.09 8.86
C LEU A 192 12.06 15.56 8.88
N LYS A 193 10.96 15.95 8.25
CA LYS A 193 10.45 17.33 8.32
C LYS A 193 10.28 17.82 9.77
N ASP A 194 10.04 16.89 10.68
CA ASP A 194 9.79 17.13 12.10
C ASP A 194 10.95 16.73 13.02
N THR A 195 12.15 16.50 12.48
CA THR A 195 13.32 15.90 13.14
C THR A 195 13.18 14.38 13.35
N LEU A 196 14.31 13.70 13.55
CA LEU A 196 14.32 12.25 13.87
C LEU A 196 13.68 11.95 15.22
N GLU A 197 13.90 12.83 16.18
CA GLU A 197 13.33 12.71 17.52
C GLU A 197 11.80 12.75 17.48
N LEU A 198 11.22 13.75 16.83
CA LEU A 198 9.77 13.90 16.70
C LEU A 198 9.16 12.83 15.78
N ASN A 199 9.90 12.35 14.78
CA ASN A 199 9.49 11.16 14.02
C ASN A 199 9.38 9.94 14.93
N SER A 200 10.32 9.73 15.85
CA SER A 200 10.27 8.61 16.81
C SER A 200 9.04 8.71 17.72
N VAL A 201 8.73 9.88 18.25
CA VAL A 201 7.52 10.11 19.05
C VAL A 201 6.27 9.78 18.24
N SER A 202 6.17 10.28 17.02
CA SER A 202 5.04 10.01 16.12
C SER A 202 4.86 8.50 15.84
N LYS A 203 5.97 7.81 15.52
CA LYS A 203 5.93 6.34 15.29
C LYS A 203 5.53 5.57 16.55
N SER A 204 5.98 6.01 17.72
CA SER A 204 5.61 5.39 19.01
C SER A 204 4.11 5.50 19.27
N VAL A 205 3.50 6.66 19.02
CA VAL A 205 2.05 6.86 19.11
C VAL A 205 1.31 5.87 18.20
N LEU A 206 1.70 5.80 16.93
CA LEU A 206 1.08 4.89 15.96
C LEU A 206 1.26 3.43 16.37
N ARG A 207 2.42 3.07 16.90
CA ARG A 207 2.71 1.70 17.31
C ARG A 207 1.86 1.27 18.51
N VAL A 208 1.69 2.15 19.50
CA VAL A 208 0.81 1.91 20.66
C VAL A 208 -0.63 1.75 20.20
N ALA A 209 -1.13 2.65 19.35
CA ALA A 209 -2.50 2.55 18.81
C ALA A 209 -2.71 1.24 18.03
N CYS A 210 -1.78 0.88 17.13
CA CYS A 210 -1.87 -0.38 16.38
C CYS A 210 -1.87 -1.60 17.31
N HIS A 211 -1.10 -1.56 18.42
CA HIS A 211 -1.09 -2.65 19.40
C HIS A 211 -2.46 -2.79 20.10
N GLN A 212 -3.00 -1.68 20.58
CA GLN A 212 -4.32 -1.66 21.24
C GLN A 212 -5.41 -2.21 20.31
N LEU A 213 -5.41 -1.78 19.04
CA LEU A 213 -6.41 -2.19 18.07
C LEU A 213 -6.29 -3.68 17.70
N ALA A 214 -5.08 -4.17 17.42
CA ALA A 214 -4.86 -5.57 17.11
C ALA A 214 -5.10 -6.52 18.30
N THR A 215 -5.06 -6.00 19.52
CA THR A 215 -5.43 -6.77 20.74
C THR A 215 -6.94 -6.76 20.97
N GLN A 216 -7.63 -5.68 20.57
CA GLN A 216 -9.06 -5.51 20.82
C GLN A 216 -9.93 -6.24 19.79
N PHE A 217 -9.50 -6.34 18.53
CA PHE A 217 -10.29 -6.89 17.42
C PHE A 217 -9.62 -8.13 16.83
N GLU A 218 -10.32 -9.26 16.79
CA GLU A 218 -9.81 -10.55 16.32
C GLU A 218 -9.47 -10.58 14.81
N ASP A 219 -10.11 -9.72 14.03
CA ASP A 219 -9.91 -9.59 12.58
C ASP A 219 -9.00 -8.42 12.18
N VAL A 220 -8.30 -7.86 13.16
CA VAL A 220 -7.26 -6.82 12.97
C VAL A 220 -5.91 -7.37 13.40
N GLU A 221 -4.99 -7.46 12.45
CA GLU A 221 -3.62 -7.92 12.71
C GLU A 221 -2.62 -6.78 12.56
N TYR A 222 -1.52 -6.85 13.31
CA TYR A 222 -0.38 -5.95 13.12
C TYR A 222 0.75 -6.65 12.38
N PHE A 223 1.26 -6.00 11.32
CA PHE A 223 2.45 -6.43 10.59
C PHE A 223 3.64 -5.51 10.93
N PRO A 224 4.76 -6.03 11.46
CA PRO A 224 5.83 -5.23 12.06
C PRO A 224 6.85 -4.70 11.03
N SER A 225 6.40 -4.03 9.93
CA SER A 225 7.31 -3.52 8.91
C SER A 225 8.27 -2.43 9.43
N TYR A 226 7.81 -1.62 10.37
CA TYR A 226 8.62 -0.59 11.02
C TYR A 226 9.75 -1.19 11.85
N GLU A 227 9.42 -2.18 12.66
CA GLU A 227 10.37 -2.87 13.53
C GLU A 227 11.38 -3.68 12.72
N MET A 228 10.97 -4.31 11.62
CA MET A 228 11.88 -4.99 10.70
C MET A 228 12.95 -4.04 10.16
N MET A 229 12.55 -2.83 9.79
CA MET A 229 13.51 -1.83 9.30
C MET A 229 14.45 -1.34 10.40
N LEU A 230 13.99 -1.22 11.65
CA LEU A 230 14.79 -0.73 12.76
C LEU A 230 15.70 -1.79 13.40
N ASP A 231 15.24 -3.06 13.44
CA ASP A 231 15.94 -4.12 14.13
C ASP A 231 16.59 -5.12 13.17
N ASP A 232 15.85 -5.78 12.30
CA ASP A 232 16.41 -6.77 11.38
C ASP A 232 17.35 -6.13 10.35
N LEU A 233 16.99 -4.94 9.85
CA LEU A 233 17.69 -4.17 8.84
C LEU A 233 18.38 -2.93 9.45
N ARG A 234 18.99 -3.09 10.61
CA ARG A 234 19.66 -2.02 11.39
C ARG A 234 20.98 -1.59 10.77
N ASP A 235 20.90 -1.07 9.53
CA ASP A 235 22.08 -0.55 8.82
C ASP A 235 21.63 0.48 7.78
N TYR A 236 22.40 1.57 7.61
CA TYR A 236 22.08 2.63 6.64
C TYR A 236 22.11 2.16 5.18
N ARG A 237 22.78 1.05 4.84
CA ARG A 237 22.75 0.46 3.48
C ARG A 237 21.36 0.04 3.03
N PHE A 238 20.42 -0.15 3.95
CA PHE A 238 19.03 -0.48 3.67
C PHE A 238 18.14 0.75 3.44
N TYR A 239 18.70 1.96 3.52
CA TYR A 239 18.03 3.20 3.14
C TYR A 239 18.52 3.67 1.77
N LYS A 240 17.62 4.25 0.97
CA LYS A 240 17.98 4.96 -0.27
C LYS A 240 18.88 6.17 0.06
N SER A 241 19.43 6.81 -0.97
CA SER A 241 20.32 7.98 -0.82
C SER A 241 19.68 9.16 -0.08
N ASP A 242 18.35 9.22 -0.03
CA ASP A 242 17.61 10.23 0.76
C ASP A 242 17.59 9.95 2.27
N MET A 243 18.06 8.79 2.71
CA MET A 243 18.07 8.32 4.10
C MET A 243 16.67 8.22 4.73
N LEU A 244 15.62 8.21 3.92
CA LEU A 244 14.22 8.17 4.34
C LEU A 244 13.53 6.86 3.93
N HIS A 245 13.66 6.50 2.66
CA HIS A 245 12.98 5.37 2.07
C HIS A 245 13.83 4.10 2.14
N PRO A 246 13.21 2.93 2.39
CA PRO A 246 13.88 1.65 2.26
C PRO A 246 14.40 1.43 0.83
N THR A 247 15.53 0.71 0.70
CA THR A 247 16.00 0.20 -0.60
C THR A 247 15.11 -0.94 -1.10
N GLU A 248 15.27 -1.35 -2.36
CA GLU A 248 14.62 -2.54 -2.92
C GLU A 248 14.92 -3.80 -2.11
N ASP A 249 16.18 -4.00 -1.69
CA ASP A 249 16.57 -5.15 -0.85
C ASP A 249 15.84 -5.17 0.49
N ALA A 250 15.66 -4.00 1.11
CA ALA A 250 14.91 -3.88 2.35
C ALA A 250 13.41 -4.15 2.13
N GLU A 251 12.84 -3.62 1.07
CA GLU A 251 11.45 -3.89 0.68
C GLU A 251 11.24 -5.37 0.34
N ASP A 252 12.20 -6.03 -0.33
CA ASP A 252 12.16 -7.46 -0.65
C ASP A 252 12.18 -8.32 0.63
N TYR A 253 13.05 -7.98 1.58
CA TYR A 253 13.08 -8.66 2.88
C TYR A 253 11.73 -8.57 3.60
N ILE A 254 11.17 -7.35 3.71
CA ILE A 254 9.88 -7.13 4.37
C ILE A 254 8.74 -7.84 3.61
N TRP A 255 8.81 -7.85 2.28
CA TRP A 255 7.87 -8.57 1.43
C TRP A 255 7.91 -10.09 1.66
N GLU A 256 9.11 -10.69 1.79
CA GLU A 256 9.25 -12.10 2.10
C GLU A 256 8.62 -12.46 3.45
N LYS A 257 8.81 -11.61 4.47
CA LYS A 257 8.15 -11.75 5.77
C LYS A 257 6.62 -11.58 5.68
N PHE A 258 6.15 -10.66 4.83
CA PHE A 258 4.73 -10.50 4.57
C PHE A 258 4.12 -11.77 3.94
N MET A 259 4.76 -12.33 2.93
CA MET A 259 4.35 -13.59 2.31
C MET A 259 4.39 -14.76 3.31
N GLU A 260 5.46 -14.83 4.12
CA GLU A 260 5.59 -15.86 5.16
C GLU A 260 4.40 -15.86 6.10
N ARG A 261 3.96 -14.68 6.53
CA ARG A 261 2.85 -14.51 7.47
C ARG A 261 1.48 -14.73 6.84
N TYR A 262 1.23 -14.13 5.68
CA TYR A 262 -0.14 -13.99 5.17
C TYR A 262 -0.50 -14.90 4.00
N PHE A 263 0.45 -15.44 3.24
CA PHE A 263 0.11 -16.21 2.06
C PHE A 263 -0.19 -17.67 2.37
N SER A 264 -1.24 -18.21 1.72
CA SER A 264 -1.50 -19.64 1.75
C SER A 264 -0.35 -20.44 1.10
N PRO A 265 -0.19 -21.73 1.41
CA PRO A 265 0.81 -22.58 0.76
C PRO A 265 0.70 -22.57 -0.76
N GLU A 266 -0.52 -22.62 -1.30
CA GLU A 266 -0.79 -22.60 -2.74
C GLU A 266 -0.37 -21.28 -3.37
N LEU A 267 -0.63 -20.16 -2.69
CA LEU A 267 -0.23 -18.83 -3.15
C LEU A 267 1.30 -18.67 -3.11
N LYS A 268 1.97 -19.20 -2.08
CA LYS A 268 3.45 -19.21 -2.00
C LYS A 268 4.07 -20.02 -3.14
N ASP A 269 3.47 -21.16 -3.51
CA ASP A 269 3.94 -21.97 -4.64
C ASP A 269 3.75 -21.23 -5.97
N PHE A 270 2.58 -20.62 -6.17
CA PHE A 270 2.34 -19.77 -7.33
C PHE A 270 3.37 -18.65 -7.46
N VAL A 271 3.64 -17.90 -6.37
CA VAL A 271 4.63 -16.80 -6.36
C VAL A 271 6.01 -17.30 -6.79
N LYS A 272 6.45 -18.48 -6.33
CA LYS A 272 7.73 -19.09 -6.77
C LYS A 272 7.75 -19.33 -8.27
N ARG A 273 6.70 -19.93 -8.84
CA ARG A 273 6.59 -20.20 -10.27
C ARG A 273 6.51 -18.90 -11.08
N TRP A 274 5.75 -17.94 -10.59
CA TRP A 274 5.58 -16.64 -11.26
C TRP A 274 6.88 -15.82 -11.26
N LYS A 275 7.67 -15.86 -10.17
CA LYS A 275 8.99 -15.20 -10.09
C LYS A 275 9.94 -15.71 -11.19
N VAL A 276 9.93 -17.01 -11.49
CA VAL A 276 10.71 -17.58 -12.59
C VAL A 276 10.27 -17.03 -13.96
N ILE A 277 8.96 -16.91 -14.18
CA ILE A 277 8.41 -16.37 -15.42
C ILE A 277 8.74 -14.88 -15.56
N LEU A 278 8.57 -14.08 -14.52
CA LEU A 278 8.94 -12.67 -14.53
C LEU A 278 10.44 -12.47 -14.84
N SER A 279 11.29 -13.29 -14.24
CA SER A 279 12.74 -13.26 -14.54
C SER A 279 13.03 -13.61 -16.00
N ALA A 280 12.32 -14.61 -16.55
CA ALA A 280 12.48 -15.01 -17.95
C ALA A 280 12.03 -13.89 -18.92
N ILE A 281 10.90 -13.22 -18.63
CA ILE A 281 10.40 -12.10 -19.47
C ILE A 281 11.34 -10.90 -19.45
N ARG A 282 11.95 -10.61 -18.29
CA ARG A 282 12.89 -9.50 -18.12
C ARG A 282 14.29 -9.78 -18.63
N HIS A 283 14.59 -11.05 -18.94
CA HIS A 283 15.92 -11.45 -19.43
C HIS A 283 16.25 -10.77 -20.76
N LYS A 284 17.40 -10.13 -20.83
CA LYS A 284 17.96 -9.52 -22.05
C LYS A 284 19.11 -10.39 -22.53
N PRO A 285 18.94 -11.20 -23.59
CA PRO A 285 20.01 -12.06 -24.10
C PRO A 285 21.08 -11.23 -24.84
N PHE A 286 22.33 -11.68 -24.78
CA PHE A 286 23.39 -11.11 -25.59
C PHE A 286 23.24 -11.46 -27.09
N HIS A 287 22.67 -12.64 -27.39
CA HIS A 287 22.44 -13.16 -28.73
C HIS A 287 20.99 -13.63 -28.88
N PRO A 288 20.06 -12.71 -29.16
CA PRO A 288 18.63 -13.04 -29.27
C PRO A 288 18.27 -13.97 -30.40
N GLU A 289 19.10 -14.04 -31.45
CA GLU A 289 18.93 -14.85 -32.66
C GLU A 289 19.27 -16.33 -32.46
N THR A 290 19.79 -16.74 -31.32
CA THR A 290 20.21 -18.12 -31.08
C THR A 290 19.05 -19.09 -30.90
N ALA A 291 19.21 -20.33 -31.39
CA ALA A 291 18.23 -21.39 -31.18
C ALA A 291 17.97 -21.69 -29.68
N SER A 292 19.01 -21.54 -28.85
CA SER A 292 18.88 -21.73 -27.41
C SER A 292 17.97 -20.67 -26.77
N HIS A 293 18.10 -19.40 -27.20
CA HIS A 293 17.22 -18.34 -26.73
C HIS A 293 15.78 -18.54 -27.20
N ARG A 294 15.59 -18.93 -28.45
CA ARG A 294 14.28 -19.28 -28.96
C ARG A 294 13.62 -20.41 -28.18
N GLN A 295 14.37 -21.47 -27.85
CA GLN A 295 13.85 -22.56 -27.00
C GLN A 295 13.47 -22.06 -25.60
N PHE A 296 14.29 -21.23 -24.98
CA PHE A 296 14.00 -20.59 -23.68
C PHE A 296 12.68 -19.81 -23.71
N LEU A 297 12.39 -19.05 -24.78
CA LEU A 297 11.12 -18.32 -24.92
C LEU A 297 9.93 -19.27 -25.12
N LEU A 298 10.10 -20.35 -25.88
CA LEU A 298 9.07 -21.39 -26.06
C LEU A 298 8.74 -22.09 -24.72
N ASP A 299 9.77 -22.41 -23.91
CA ASP A 299 9.58 -22.99 -22.58
C ASP A 299 8.89 -22.01 -21.63
N THR A 300 9.15 -20.71 -21.79
CA THR A 300 8.47 -19.65 -21.02
C THR A 300 6.99 -19.56 -21.40
N LEU A 301 6.65 -19.66 -22.70
CA LEU A 301 5.26 -19.71 -23.16
C LEU A 301 4.52 -20.92 -22.59
N LYS A 302 5.16 -22.08 -22.54
CA LYS A 302 4.57 -23.28 -21.94
C LYS A 302 4.27 -23.08 -20.46
N LYS A 303 5.20 -22.50 -19.69
CA LYS A 303 4.97 -22.16 -18.28
C LYS A 303 3.82 -21.17 -18.10
N LEU A 304 3.66 -20.19 -19.00
CA LEU A 304 2.53 -19.26 -18.99
C LEU A 304 1.21 -19.99 -19.30
N ASP A 305 1.21 -20.89 -20.27
CA ASP A 305 0.03 -21.69 -20.65
C ASP A 305 -0.48 -22.56 -19.47
N ASP A 306 0.44 -23.12 -18.68
CA ASP A 306 0.12 -23.88 -17.47
C ASP A 306 -0.56 -23.05 -16.39
N LEU A 307 -0.41 -21.71 -16.42
CA LEU A 307 -0.97 -20.78 -15.42
C LEU A 307 -2.22 -20.05 -15.88
N LYS A 308 -2.61 -20.13 -17.16
CA LYS A 308 -3.74 -19.39 -17.74
C LYS A 308 -5.10 -19.68 -17.09
N THR A 309 -5.26 -20.85 -16.47
CA THR A 309 -6.47 -21.22 -15.73
C THR A 309 -6.54 -20.61 -14.33
N GLN A 310 -5.40 -20.15 -13.80
CA GLN A 310 -5.27 -19.57 -12.48
C GLN A 310 -5.31 -18.04 -12.52
N VAL A 311 -4.64 -17.44 -13.53
CA VAL A 311 -4.52 -15.99 -13.70
C VAL A 311 -4.56 -15.58 -15.16
N ASP A 312 -4.92 -14.33 -15.41
CA ASP A 312 -4.76 -13.74 -16.73
C ASP A 312 -3.26 -13.49 -17.03
N VAL A 313 -2.77 -14.21 -18.04
CA VAL A 313 -1.37 -14.15 -18.53
C VAL A 313 -1.27 -13.62 -19.97
N GLN A 314 -2.36 -13.07 -20.51
CA GLN A 314 -2.41 -12.66 -21.91
C GLN A 314 -1.39 -11.60 -22.26
N GLN A 315 -1.15 -10.66 -21.35
CA GLN A 315 -0.14 -9.62 -21.52
C GLN A 315 1.29 -10.21 -21.63
N GLU A 316 1.62 -11.14 -20.73
CA GLU A 316 2.92 -11.80 -20.70
C GLU A 316 3.14 -12.69 -21.93
N ILE A 317 2.11 -13.43 -22.35
CA ILE A 317 2.14 -14.22 -23.59
C ILE A 317 2.43 -13.31 -24.79
N THR A 318 1.79 -12.15 -24.85
CA THR A 318 2.02 -11.19 -25.94
C THR A 318 3.45 -10.67 -25.94
N LEU A 319 4.01 -10.33 -24.78
CA LEU A 319 5.39 -9.88 -24.63
C LEU A 319 6.40 -10.95 -25.08
N VAL A 320 6.23 -12.20 -24.66
CA VAL A 320 7.13 -13.30 -25.05
C VAL A 320 7.02 -13.60 -26.54
N LYS A 321 5.82 -13.57 -27.14
CA LYS A 321 5.65 -13.73 -28.60
C LYS A 321 6.31 -12.61 -29.39
N GLN A 322 6.26 -11.36 -28.92
CA GLN A 322 6.99 -10.25 -29.55
C GLN A 322 8.51 -10.45 -29.50
N GLN A 323 9.05 -11.01 -28.42
CA GLN A 323 10.48 -11.36 -28.34
C GLN A 323 10.83 -12.48 -29.33
N LEU A 324 10.00 -13.51 -29.47
CA LEU A 324 10.18 -14.59 -30.45
C LEU A 324 10.23 -14.08 -31.90
N THR A 325 9.37 -13.12 -32.26
CA THR A 325 9.34 -12.52 -33.60
C THR A 325 10.60 -11.71 -33.90
N LYS A 326 11.19 -11.07 -32.88
CA LYS A 326 12.44 -10.31 -33.01
C LYS A 326 13.68 -11.22 -33.09
N SER A 327 13.55 -12.45 -32.63
CA SER A 327 14.60 -13.48 -32.64
C SER A 327 14.56 -14.37 -33.90
N SER A 328 13.66 -14.09 -34.83
CA SER A 328 13.51 -14.73 -36.15
C SER A 328 14.10 -13.83 -37.20
#